data_b3b93fcd60a1daa0d0c97576f552907f
#
_entry.id   b3b93fcd60a1daa0d0c97576f552907f
#
_cell.length_a   1.000
_cell.length_b   1.000
_cell.length_c   1.000
_cell.angle_alpha   90.00
_cell.angle_beta   90.00
_cell.angle_gamma   90.00
#
_symmetry.space_group_name_H-M   'P 1'
#
loop_
_entity.id
_entity.type
_entity.pdbx_description
1 polymer ?
#
loop_
_entity_poly.entity_id
_entity_poly.type
_entity_poly.pdbx_seq_one_letter_code
_entity_poly.pdbx_strand_id
1 'polypeptide(L)'
;NNRLTNLKVAAKDFIDTMVANTTDGKMSISIIPYATQVSLPEELYTLYNIDTPAGADGSIHSRCVNFSASDFQTTTLSPTAPLQGTMHFTPWDSTSRDNRTYYNSGPRLISTPVFAAETNREILPFQKDANVLKNYIQSFDAGGNTSIDIGMKWGTALLDPTARPVINALTTGSGATVPADFSARPAEYNDAETVKVIVLMTDGQNTSQYYVESDHRDGDSNVWFTEASDGTEVYSTLNPSNGNYYWHLPYGARWEDHPFGTGEAWYRNCDGCSWRQESGSAQRLN
;
A
#
# COMPACT_ATOMS: atom_id res chain seq x y z
N ASN A 1 -23.01 9.21 5.52
CA ASN A 1 -23.04 7.78 5.73
C ASN A 1 -22.34 7.44 7.04
N ASN A 2 -23.06 6.97 8.07
CA ASN A 2 -22.55 6.77 9.43
C ASN A 2 -21.91 5.36 9.62
N ARG A 3 -21.64 4.62 8.54
CA ARG A 3 -21.19 3.23 8.64
C ARG A 3 -19.84 3.10 9.38
N LEU A 4 -18.84 3.86 8.97
CA LEU A 4 -17.53 3.86 9.64
C LEU A 4 -17.64 4.34 11.10
N THR A 5 -18.47 5.34 11.37
CA THR A 5 -18.73 5.82 12.74
C THR A 5 -19.33 4.70 13.61
N ASN A 6 -20.32 3.99 13.10
CA ASN A 6 -20.95 2.87 13.81
C ASN A 6 -19.96 1.70 14.01
N LEU A 7 -19.12 1.40 12.99
CA LEU A 7 -18.07 0.40 13.11
C LEU A 7 -17.09 0.76 14.21
N LYS A 8 -16.62 2.02 14.25
CA LYS A 8 -15.71 2.49 15.31
C LYS A 8 -16.30 2.34 16.71
N VAL A 9 -17.59 2.63 16.88
CA VAL A 9 -18.27 2.45 18.17
C VAL A 9 -18.30 0.96 18.54
N ALA A 10 -18.85 0.12 17.66
CA ALA A 10 -18.99 -1.31 17.92
C ALA A 10 -17.62 -2.01 18.19
N ALA A 11 -16.59 -1.65 17.43
CA ALA A 11 -15.26 -2.21 17.62
C ALA A 11 -14.62 -1.78 18.95
N LYS A 12 -14.83 -0.53 19.40
CA LYS A 12 -14.34 -0.07 20.71
C LYS A 12 -15.07 -0.74 21.86
N ASP A 13 -16.37 -0.89 21.77
CA ASP A 13 -17.18 -1.59 22.77
C ASP A 13 -16.78 -3.07 22.87
N PHE A 14 -16.49 -3.70 21.72
CA PHE A 14 -15.94 -5.05 21.68
C PHE A 14 -14.60 -5.13 22.42
N ILE A 15 -13.65 -4.20 22.15
CA ILE A 15 -12.35 -4.16 22.82
C ILE A 15 -12.51 -3.98 24.34
N ASP A 16 -13.34 -3.04 24.77
CA ASP A 16 -13.58 -2.80 26.20
C ASP A 16 -14.15 -4.04 26.88
N THR A 17 -15.09 -4.72 26.23
CA THR A 17 -15.67 -5.97 26.75
C THR A 17 -14.62 -7.07 26.86
N MET A 18 -13.81 -7.26 25.82
CA MET A 18 -12.81 -8.32 25.78
C MET A 18 -11.69 -8.10 26.80
N VAL A 19 -11.17 -6.87 26.88
CA VAL A 19 -10.09 -6.53 27.83
C VAL A 19 -10.57 -6.61 29.27
N ALA A 20 -11.78 -6.13 29.57
CA ALA A 20 -12.34 -6.19 30.93
C ALA A 20 -12.58 -7.61 31.44
N ASN A 21 -12.77 -8.58 30.54
CA ASN A 21 -13.06 -9.98 30.90
C ASN A 21 -11.87 -10.92 30.70
N THR A 22 -10.65 -10.39 30.50
CA THR A 22 -9.47 -11.20 30.27
C THR A 22 -8.33 -10.76 31.17
N THR A 23 -7.60 -11.74 31.75
CA THR A 23 -6.37 -11.47 32.51
C THR A 23 -5.29 -10.91 31.58
N ASP A 24 -4.51 -9.94 32.05
CA ASP A 24 -3.41 -9.34 31.28
C ASP A 24 -2.44 -10.40 30.73
N GLY A 25 -2.00 -10.21 29.51
CA GLY A 25 -1.14 -11.14 28.76
C GLY A 25 -1.82 -12.40 28.23
N LYS A 26 -3.09 -12.67 28.60
CA LYS A 26 -3.81 -13.87 28.11
C LYS A 26 -4.49 -13.66 26.75
N MET A 27 -4.81 -12.43 26.39
CA MET A 27 -5.42 -12.08 25.10
C MET A 27 -4.50 -11.18 24.29
N SER A 28 -4.44 -11.39 23.00
CA SER A 28 -3.87 -10.45 22.02
C SER A 28 -4.87 -10.18 20.91
N ILE A 29 -4.95 -8.95 20.48
CA ILE A 29 -5.79 -8.51 19.38
C ILE A 29 -4.91 -7.91 18.28
N SER A 30 -5.06 -8.41 17.06
CA SER A 30 -4.53 -7.76 15.87
C SER A 30 -5.67 -7.03 15.16
N ILE A 31 -5.39 -5.86 14.62
CA ILE A 31 -6.35 -5.10 13.83
C ILE A 31 -5.82 -5.03 12.41
N ILE A 32 -6.65 -5.42 11.44
CA ILE A 32 -6.29 -5.50 10.03
C ILE A 32 -7.27 -4.63 9.25
N PRO A 33 -6.96 -3.33 9.08
CA PRO A 33 -7.74 -2.49 8.19
C PRO A 33 -7.57 -2.98 6.75
N TYR A 34 -8.67 -3.09 6.04
CA TYR A 34 -8.63 -3.45 4.62
C TYR A 34 -9.54 -2.53 3.80
N ALA A 35 -9.09 -2.25 2.60
CA ALA A 35 -9.84 -1.55 1.57
C ALA A 35 -9.56 -2.26 0.23
N THR A 36 -8.99 -1.59 -0.77
CA THR A 36 -8.50 -2.23 -2.01
C THR A 36 -7.39 -3.24 -1.70
N GLN A 37 -6.58 -2.95 -0.67
CA GLN A 37 -5.45 -3.74 -0.20
C GLN A 37 -5.38 -3.73 1.32
N VAL A 38 -4.42 -4.46 1.89
CA VAL A 38 -3.98 -4.38 3.28
C VAL A 38 -2.54 -3.87 3.28
N SER A 39 -2.28 -2.79 4.01
CA SER A 39 -0.94 -2.24 4.19
C SER A 39 -0.26 -2.83 5.41
N LEU A 40 1.04 -3.09 5.29
CA LEU A 40 1.87 -3.55 6.41
C LEU A 40 2.66 -2.36 6.98
N PRO A 41 2.82 -2.27 8.30
CA PRO A 41 3.83 -1.39 8.87
C PRO A 41 5.23 -1.83 8.42
N GLU A 42 6.16 -0.89 8.35
CA GLU A 42 7.50 -1.13 7.80
C GLU A 42 8.23 -2.28 8.51
N GLU A 43 8.14 -2.33 9.84
CA GLU A 43 8.74 -3.36 10.66
C GLU A 43 8.17 -4.77 10.39
N LEU A 44 6.90 -4.89 10.04
CA LEU A 44 6.30 -6.15 9.62
C LEU A 44 6.66 -6.49 8.18
N TYR A 45 6.66 -5.50 7.30
CA TYR A 45 6.96 -5.66 5.88
C TYR A 45 8.36 -6.22 5.64
N THR A 46 9.36 -5.72 6.36
CA THR A 46 10.77 -6.13 6.25
C THR A 46 11.06 -7.54 6.76
N LEU A 47 10.13 -8.14 7.51
CA LEU A 47 10.25 -9.51 8.02
C LEU A 47 9.73 -10.58 7.05
N TYR A 48 9.11 -10.17 5.94
CA TYR A 48 8.71 -11.07 4.86
C TYR A 48 9.62 -10.89 3.64
N ASN A 49 9.77 -11.95 2.86
CA ASN A 49 10.50 -11.90 1.59
C ASN A 49 9.59 -11.36 0.47
N ILE A 50 9.41 -10.04 0.46
CA ILE A 50 8.53 -9.37 -0.50
C ILE A 50 9.38 -8.77 -1.61
N ASP A 51 9.03 -9.12 -2.85
CA ASP A 51 9.53 -8.44 -4.05
C ASP A 51 8.94 -7.02 -4.08
N THR A 52 9.76 -6.06 -3.70
CA THR A 52 9.35 -4.66 -3.46
C THR A 52 9.61 -3.82 -4.69
N PRO A 53 8.56 -3.43 -5.42
CA PRO A 53 8.74 -2.48 -6.51
C PRO A 53 9.11 -1.11 -5.93
N ALA A 54 10.30 -0.64 -6.24
CA ALA A 54 10.74 0.71 -5.88
C ALA A 54 10.24 1.72 -6.92
N GLY A 55 9.91 2.93 -6.48
CA GLY A 55 9.71 4.06 -7.37
C GLY A 55 11.02 4.49 -8.03
N ALA A 56 10.95 5.39 -9.01
CA ALA A 56 12.11 5.95 -9.70
C ALA A 56 13.11 6.64 -8.76
N ASP A 57 12.62 7.15 -7.64
CA ASP A 57 13.40 7.76 -6.55
C ASP A 57 13.95 6.73 -5.54
N GLY A 58 13.74 5.43 -5.78
CA GLY A 58 14.12 4.36 -4.87
C GLY A 58 13.22 4.21 -3.64
N SER A 59 12.14 4.99 -3.54
CA SER A 59 11.22 4.90 -2.41
C SER A 59 10.20 3.77 -2.57
N ILE A 60 9.71 3.25 -1.44
CA ILE A 60 8.65 2.26 -1.38
C ILE A 60 7.33 3.00 -1.14
N HIS A 61 6.50 3.09 -2.17
CA HIS A 61 5.23 3.81 -2.12
C HIS A 61 4.05 2.95 -1.62
N SER A 62 4.21 1.63 -1.62
CA SER A 62 3.16 0.69 -1.16
C SER A 62 3.80 -0.47 -0.41
N ARG A 63 3.29 -0.75 0.78
CA ARG A 63 3.67 -1.92 1.59
C ARG A 63 2.54 -2.95 1.61
N CYS A 64 2.09 -3.34 0.41
CA CYS A 64 1.02 -4.29 0.23
C CYS A 64 1.52 -5.52 -0.56
N VAL A 65 0.79 -6.62 -0.45
CA VAL A 65 1.12 -7.89 -1.12
C VAL A 65 -0.04 -8.31 -2.02
N ASN A 66 0.29 -8.68 -3.25
CA ASN A 66 -0.63 -9.34 -4.16
C ASN A 66 -0.64 -10.84 -3.87
N PHE A 67 -1.82 -11.42 -3.71
CA PHE A 67 -2.01 -12.84 -3.52
C PHE A 67 -2.53 -13.51 -4.77
N SER A 68 -2.00 -14.70 -5.07
CA SER A 68 -2.51 -15.59 -6.11
C SER A 68 -3.72 -16.40 -5.60
N ALA A 69 -4.46 -17.01 -6.52
CA ALA A 69 -5.58 -17.88 -6.14
C ALA A 69 -5.15 -19.04 -5.22
N SER A 70 -3.91 -19.54 -5.35
CA SER A 70 -3.37 -20.59 -4.49
C SER A 70 -3.11 -20.12 -3.06
N ASP A 71 -2.75 -18.87 -2.85
CA ASP A 71 -2.51 -18.33 -1.52
C ASP A 71 -3.76 -18.31 -0.65
N PHE A 72 -4.92 -18.15 -1.26
CA PHE A 72 -6.21 -18.18 -0.56
C PHE A 72 -6.68 -19.60 -0.18
N GLN A 73 -5.98 -20.65 -0.63
CA GLN A 73 -6.32 -22.05 -0.29
C GLN A 73 -5.70 -22.50 1.04
N THR A 74 -4.82 -21.68 1.65
CA THR A 74 -4.11 -22.01 2.88
C THR A 74 -4.18 -20.86 3.88
N THR A 75 -4.02 -21.17 5.17
CA THR A 75 -3.84 -20.16 6.23
C THR A 75 -2.40 -19.69 6.30
N THR A 76 -1.46 -20.53 5.88
CA THR A 76 -0.02 -20.30 5.98
C THR A 76 0.42 -19.17 5.06
N LEU A 77 1.28 -18.30 5.59
CA LEU A 77 2.05 -17.33 4.82
C LEU A 77 3.51 -17.40 5.29
N SER A 78 4.35 -18.01 4.47
CA SER A 78 5.77 -18.20 4.81
C SER A 78 6.51 -16.86 4.79
N PRO A 79 7.25 -16.50 5.84
CA PRO A 79 8.08 -15.28 5.82
C PRO A 79 9.24 -15.35 4.84
N THR A 80 9.67 -16.55 4.45
CA THR A 80 10.84 -16.75 3.58
C THR A 80 10.50 -17.06 2.13
N ALA A 81 9.27 -17.48 1.84
CA ALA A 81 8.82 -17.68 0.47
C ALA A 81 8.64 -16.33 -0.22
N PRO A 82 8.99 -16.22 -1.52
CA PRO A 82 8.78 -14.98 -2.25
C PRO A 82 7.30 -14.59 -2.30
N LEU A 83 7.02 -13.33 -1.95
CA LEU A 83 5.73 -12.69 -2.07
C LEU A 83 5.81 -11.55 -3.08
N GLN A 84 4.76 -11.37 -3.85
CA GLN A 84 4.71 -10.30 -4.82
C GLN A 84 4.24 -9.00 -4.17
N GLY A 85 5.09 -7.98 -4.13
CA GLY A 85 4.72 -6.64 -3.68
C GLY A 85 3.74 -5.97 -4.65
N THR A 86 2.83 -5.17 -4.14
CA THR A 86 1.89 -4.40 -4.96
C THR A 86 2.60 -3.21 -5.58
N MET A 87 2.45 -3.05 -6.90
CA MET A 87 2.95 -1.89 -7.63
C MET A 87 2.21 -0.63 -7.22
N HIS A 88 2.92 0.49 -7.19
CA HIS A 88 2.32 1.81 -6.99
C HIS A 88 1.91 2.42 -8.34
N PHE A 89 0.62 2.41 -8.63
CA PHE A 89 0.06 2.89 -9.90
C PHE A 89 -1.33 3.49 -9.69
N THR A 90 -1.82 4.24 -10.68
CA THR A 90 -3.20 4.73 -10.69
C THR A 90 -3.97 4.12 -11.86
N PRO A 91 -5.07 3.41 -11.62
CA PRO A 91 -5.96 2.95 -12.67
C PRO A 91 -6.96 4.02 -13.12
N TRP A 92 -6.99 5.18 -12.44
CA TRP A 92 -7.94 6.26 -12.68
C TRP A 92 -7.20 7.57 -12.98
N ASP A 93 -7.79 8.40 -13.83
CA ASP A 93 -7.36 9.79 -13.96
C ASP A 93 -8.16 10.72 -13.02
N SER A 94 -7.84 12.02 -13.07
CA SER A 94 -8.52 13.05 -12.28
C SER A 94 -9.97 13.32 -12.70
N THR A 95 -10.36 12.95 -13.91
CA THR A 95 -11.64 13.27 -14.53
C THR A 95 -12.58 12.09 -14.68
N SER A 96 -12.04 10.88 -14.74
CA SER A 96 -12.79 9.64 -14.90
C SER A 96 -12.18 8.53 -14.05
N ARG A 97 -13.02 7.85 -13.28
CA ARG A 97 -12.59 6.73 -12.45
C ARG A 97 -12.13 5.48 -13.22
N ASP A 98 -12.35 5.44 -14.52
CA ASP A 98 -11.98 4.32 -15.39
C ASP A 98 -11.15 4.79 -16.59
N ASN A 99 -10.46 5.89 -16.46
CA ASN A 99 -9.56 6.34 -17.52
C ASN A 99 -8.17 5.76 -17.30
N ARG A 100 -7.81 4.80 -18.13
CA ARG A 100 -6.50 4.13 -18.17
C ARG A 100 -5.62 4.74 -19.25
N THR A 101 -5.60 6.06 -19.35
CA THR A 101 -4.81 6.77 -20.34
C THR A 101 -3.34 6.83 -19.96
N TYR A 102 -2.49 6.97 -20.96
CA TYR A 102 -1.03 7.05 -20.80
C TYR A 102 -0.57 8.35 -20.15
N TYR A 103 -1.46 9.30 -19.94
CA TYR A 103 -1.13 10.62 -19.43
C TYR A 103 -2.17 11.08 -18.42
N ASN A 104 -1.72 11.93 -17.53
CA ASN A 104 -2.55 12.63 -16.56
C ASN A 104 -2.39 14.13 -16.78
N SER A 105 -3.43 14.90 -16.59
CA SER A 105 -3.42 16.35 -16.81
C SER A 105 -2.63 17.16 -15.78
N GLY A 106 -2.05 16.51 -14.78
CA GLY A 106 -1.26 17.14 -13.72
C GLY A 106 0.23 16.79 -13.77
N PRO A 107 1.06 17.45 -12.95
CA PRO A 107 2.49 17.18 -12.87
C PRO A 107 2.82 15.82 -12.22
N ARG A 108 1.84 15.15 -11.63
CA ARG A 108 2.00 13.84 -11.00
C ARG A 108 1.52 12.74 -11.93
N LEU A 109 2.39 11.75 -12.18
CA LEU A 109 2.03 10.55 -12.94
C LEU A 109 0.97 9.71 -12.21
N ILE A 110 1.07 9.65 -10.88
CA ILE A 110 0.14 8.90 -10.04
C ILE A 110 -0.64 9.89 -9.18
N SER A 111 -1.85 10.22 -9.64
CA SER A 111 -2.73 11.17 -8.95
C SER A 111 -3.61 10.50 -7.89
N THR A 112 -4.04 9.28 -8.15
CA THR A 112 -4.92 8.51 -7.27
C THR A 112 -4.39 7.06 -7.23
N PRO A 113 -3.42 6.77 -6.37
CA PRO A 113 -2.83 5.43 -6.30
C PRO A 113 -3.87 4.41 -5.85
N VAL A 114 -3.70 3.16 -6.29
CA VAL A 114 -4.56 2.04 -5.88
C VAL A 114 -4.55 1.91 -4.36
N PHE A 115 -3.39 2.03 -3.76
CA PHE A 115 -3.23 2.00 -2.32
C PHE A 115 -1.95 2.72 -1.88
N ALA A 116 -2.10 3.86 -1.24
CA ALA A 116 -0.97 4.57 -0.65
C ALA A 116 -0.63 4.01 0.74
N ALA A 117 0.65 4.02 1.10
CA ALA A 117 1.09 3.71 2.45
C ALA A 117 0.68 4.85 3.40
N GLU A 118 -0.22 4.56 4.32
CA GLU A 118 -0.70 5.49 5.35
C GLU A 118 -0.78 4.76 6.68
N THR A 119 -0.21 5.33 7.73
CA THR A 119 -0.08 4.67 9.05
C THR A 119 -1.41 4.30 9.71
N ASN A 120 -2.50 4.97 9.37
CA ASN A 120 -3.84 4.66 9.85
C ASN A 120 -4.54 3.52 9.07
N ARG A 121 -3.84 2.87 8.12
CA ARG A 121 -4.32 1.75 7.30
C ARG A 121 -3.45 0.50 7.40
N GLU A 122 -2.42 0.53 8.22
CA GLU A 122 -1.48 -0.58 8.37
C GLU A 122 -2.02 -1.63 9.34
N ILE A 123 -1.53 -2.85 9.26
CA ILE A 123 -1.82 -3.88 10.27
C ILE A 123 -1.28 -3.42 11.62
N LEU A 124 -2.09 -3.50 12.67
CA LEU A 124 -1.64 -3.39 14.05
C LEU A 124 -1.56 -4.80 14.66
N PRO A 125 -0.35 -5.41 14.76
CA PRO A 125 -0.22 -6.78 15.19
C PRO A 125 -0.24 -6.91 16.72
N PHE A 126 -0.91 -7.89 17.24
CA PHE A 126 -0.83 -8.41 18.61
C PHE A 126 -0.71 -7.38 19.73
N GLN A 127 -1.75 -6.61 19.97
CA GLN A 127 -1.85 -5.65 21.07
C GLN A 127 -2.70 -6.18 22.25
N LYS A 128 -2.49 -5.63 23.44
CA LYS A 128 -3.30 -5.89 24.64
C LYS A 128 -3.86 -4.62 25.30
N ASP A 129 -3.26 -3.48 25.05
CA ASP A 129 -3.69 -2.21 25.61
C ASP A 129 -4.94 -1.69 24.92
N ALA A 130 -6.03 -1.54 25.70
CA ALA A 130 -7.30 -1.08 25.18
C ALA A 130 -7.23 0.33 24.58
N ASN A 131 -6.40 1.22 25.12
CA ASN A 131 -6.29 2.59 24.60
C ASN A 131 -5.55 2.60 23.28
N VAL A 132 -4.47 1.82 23.14
CA VAL A 132 -3.75 1.66 21.86
C VAL A 132 -4.71 1.17 20.78
N LEU A 133 -5.45 0.08 21.05
CA LEU A 133 -6.41 -0.50 20.14
C LEU A 133 -7.54 0.49 19.74
N LYS A 134 -8.15 1.16 20.73
CA LYS A 134 -9.24 2.10 20.48
C LYS A 134 -8.79 3.37 19.76
N ASN A 135 -7.61 3.89 20.10
CA ASN A 135 -7.04 5.05 19.40
C ASN A 135 -6.73 4.71 17.95
N TYR A 136 -6.21 3.51 17.69
CA TYR A 136 -5.96 3.04 16.33
C TYR A 136 -7.28 2.95 15.52
N ILE A 137 -8.33 2.35 16.07
CA ILE A 137 -9.65 2.32 15.42
C ILE A 137 -10.18 3.74 15.17
N GLN A 138 -9.93 4.67 16.09
CA GLN A 138 -10.38 6.06 15.93
C GLN A 138 -9.73 6.76 14.74
N SER A 139 -8.49 6.41 14.41
CA SER A 139 -7.74 7.02 13.29
C SER A 139 -8.21 6.59 11.90
N PHE A 140 -9.06 5.57 11.76
CA PHE A 140 -9.50 5.06 10.46
C PHE A 140 -10.24 6.10 9.63
N ASP A 141 -9.90 6.13 8.35
CA ASP A 141 -10.63 6.85 7.32
C ASP A 141 -11.18 5.89 6.26
N ALA A 142 -12.34 6.24 5.71
CA ALA A 142 -12.97 5.44 4.66
C ALA A 142 -12.43 5.84 3.29
N GLY A 143 -12.01 4.85 2.50
CA GLY A 143 -11.55 5.08 1.13
C GLY A 143 -11.16 3.79 0.42
N GLY A 144 -11.14 3.84 -0.92
CA GLY A 144 -10.79 2.70 -1.76
C GLY A 144 -11.95 1.72 -1.98
N ASN A 145 -11.62 0.62 -2.63
CA ASN A 145 -12.50 -0.53 -2.85
C ASN A 145 -12.46 -1.48 -1.63
N THR A 146 -13.13 -2.64 -1.74
CA THR A 146 -13.26 -3.58 -0.62
C THR A 146 -12.77 -4.96 -1.02
N SER A 147 -11.63 -5.40 -0.46
CA SER A 147 -11.04 -6.74 -0.65
C SER A 147 -11.10 -7.52 0.66
N ILE A 148 -12.26 -8.14 0.92
CA ILE A 148 -12.50 -8.94 2.14
C ILE A 148 -11.55 -10.14 2.18
N ASP A 149 -11.29 -10.74 1.05
CA ASP A 149 -10.39 -11.88 0.85
C ASP A 149 -8.96 -11.58 1.33
N ILE A 150 -8.40 -10.43 0.96
CA ILE A 150 -7.06 -10.01 1.40
C ILE A 150 -7.04 -9.76 2.92
N GLY A 151 -8.08 -9.09 3.45
CA GLY A 151 -8.24 -8.90 4.89
C GLY A 151 -8.27 -10.23 5.65
N MET A 152 -9.04 -11.20 5.15
CA MET A 152 -9.14 -12.54 5.71
C MET A 152 -7.83 -13.32 5.57
N LYS A 153 -7.11 -13.21 4.44
CA LYS A 153 -5.81 -13.85 4.25
C LYS A 153 -4.80 -13.38 5.29
N TRP A 154 -4.67 -12.09 5.53
CA TRP A 154 -3.80 -11.56 6.58
C TRP A 154 -4.28 -11.95 7.97
N GLY A 155 -5.59 -11.96 8.22
CA GLY A 155 -6.15 -12.41 9.51
C GLY A 155 -5.81 -13.87 9.83
N THR A 156 -5.96 -14.75 8.86
CA THR A 156 -5.60 -16.17 9.02
C THR A 156 -4.09 -16.37 9.13
N ALA A 157 -3.30 -15.65 8.32
CA ALA A 157 -1.84 -15.74 8.36
C ALA A 157 -1.24 -15.32 9.71
N LEU A 158 -1.75 -14.25 10.33
CA LEU A 158 -1.30 -13.83 11.66
C LEU A 158 -1.72 -14.77 12.78
N LEU A 159 -2.72 -15.63 12.56
CA LEU A 159 -3.11 -16.67 13.51
C LEU A 159 -2.44 -18.03 13.22
N ASP A 160 -1.77 -18.16 12.07
CA ASP A 160 -1.05 -19.39 11.72
C ASP A 160 0.28 -19.49 12.47
N PRO A 161 0.66 -20.65 13.02
CA PRO A 161 1.93 -20.83 13.75
C PRO A 161 3.19 -20.43 12.96
N THR A 162 3.13 -20.43 11.62
CA THR A 162 4.25 -19.99 10.76
C THR A 162 4.57 -18.51 10.89
N ALA A 163 3.65 -17.69 11.41
CA ALA A 163 3.92 -16.28 11.71
C ALA A 163 4.72 -16.05 13.00
N ARG A 164 4.90 -17.09 13.85
CA ARG A 164 5.57 -16.93 15.16
C ARG A 164 6.96 -16.32 15.10
N PRO A 165 7.86 -16.69 14.17
CA PRO A 165 9.17 -16.06 14.05
C PRO A 165 9.08 -14.56 13.77
N VAL A 166 8.11 -14.14 12.95
CA VAL A 166 7.85 -12.74 12.62
C VAL A 166 7.36 -12.00 13.85
N ILE A 167 6.35 -12.53 14.55
CA ILE A 167 5.81 -11.91 15.76
C ILE A 167 6.87 -11.83 16.85
N ASN A 168 7.67 -12.89 17.04
CA ASN A 168 8.79 -12.88 17.99
C ASN A 168 9.79 -11.74 17.69
N ALA A 169 10.14 -11.53 16.41
CA ALA A 169 11.02 -10.45 16.01
C ALA A 169 10.45 -9.07 16.38
N LEU A 170 9.13 -8.86 16.26
CA LEU A 170 8.45 -7.63 16.64
C LEU A 170 8.34 -7.40 18.15
N THR A 171 8.65 -8.39 18.99
CA THR A 171 8.67 -8.26 20.46
C THR A 171 10.02 -7.84 21.02
N THR A 172 11.07 -7.76 20.20
CA THR A 172 12.46 -7.57 20.63
C THR A 172 13.09 -6.31 20.06
N GLY A 173 14.11 -5.80 20.73
CA GLY A 173 14.86 -4.62 20.29
C GLY A 173 14.22 -3.28 20.65
N SER A 174 14.90 -2.19 20.28
CA SER A 174 14.47 -0.81 20.59
C SER A 174 13.25 -0.34 19.79
N GLY A 175 12.90 -1.08 18.72
CA GLY A 175 11.73 -0.83 17.87
C GLY A 175 10.60 -1.83 18.08
N ALA A 176 10.53 -2.49 19.25
CA ALA A 176 9.49 -3.47 19.55
C ALA A 176 8.10 -2.83 19.49
N THR A 177 7.24 -3.35 18.61
CA THR A 177 5.86 -2.88 18.41
C THR A 177 4.83 -3.84 18.98
N VAL A 178 5.23 -5.06 19.32
CA VAL A 178 4.39 -6.09 19.95
C VAL A 178 4.85 -6.30 21.40
N PRO A 179 3.92 -6.39 22.37
CA PRO A 179 4.27 -6.69 23.75
C PRO A 179 5.05 -8.01 23.90
N ALA A 180 6.07 -8.02 24.76
CA ALA A 180 6.96 -9.16 24.97
C ALA A 180 6.22 -10.45 25.43
N ASP A 181 5.07 -10.30 26.10
CA ASP A 181 4.19 -11.41 26.49
C ASP A 181 3.75 -12.29 25.31
N PHE A 182 3.83 -11.75 24.09
CA PHE A 182 3.33 -12.40 22.88
C PHE A 182 4.41 -13.02 22.02
N SER A 183 5.66 -13.10 22.51
CA SER A 183 6.82 -13.63 21.76
C SER A 183 6.64 -15.09 21.29
N ALA A 184 5.82 -15.89 21.99
CA ALA A 184 5.51 -17.27 21.63
C ALA A 184 4.22 -17.43 20.78
N ARG A 185 3.59 -16.33 20.39
CA ARG A 185 2.36 -16.35 19.56
C ARG A 185 2.67 -16.27 18.07
N PRO A 186 1.74 -16.75 17.24
CA PRO A 186 0.52 -17.50 17.55
C PRO A 186 0.81 -18.92 18.05
N ALA A 187 -0.07 -19.47 18.87
CA ALA A 187 0.01 -20.83 19.39
C ALA A 187 -0.18 -21.87 18.28
N GLU A 188 0.11 -23.13 18.56
CA GLU A 188 -0.19 -24.26 17.65
C GLU A 188 -1.71 -24.46 17.51
N TYR A 189 -2.14 -25.11 16.43
CA TYR A 189 -3.56 -25.39 16.20
C TYR A 189 -4.15 -26.42 17.16
N ASN A 190 -3.30 -27.28 17.72
CA ASN A 190 -3.68 -28.31 18.70
C ASN A 190 -3.49 -27.86 20.15
N ASP A 191 -3.19 -26.60 20.40
CA ASP A 191 -3.10 -26.05 21.76
C ASP A 191 -4.51 -25.96 22.36
N ALA A 192 -4.76 -26.80 23.37
CA ALA A 192 -6.06 -26.89 24.03
C ALA A 192 -6.42 -25.67 24.89
N GLU A 193 -5.45 -24.82 25.22
CA GLU A 193 -5.63 -23.64 26.07
C GLU A 193 -5.82 -22.35 25.26
N THR A 194 -5.70 -22.43 23.93
CA THR A 194 -5.78 -21.26 23.05
C THR A 194 -6.96 -21.34 22.11
N VAL A 195 -7.75 -20.28 22.07
CA VAL A 195 -8.81 -20.07 21.07
C VAL A 195 -8.36 -18.98 20.09
N LYS A 196 -8.46 -19.28 18.80
CA LYS A 196 -8.18 -18.34 17.71
C LYS A 196 -9.50 -17.90 17.07
N VAL A 197 -9.73 -16.60 17.04
CA VAL A 197 -10.99 -16.02 16.53
C VAL A 197 -10.70 -14.92 15.54
N ILE A 198 -11.42 -14.89 14.44
CA ILE A 198 -11.48 -13.78 13.50
C ILE A 198 -12.86 -13.14 13.59
N VAL A 199 -12.90 -11.83 13.83
CA VAL A 199 -14.11 -11.03 13.79
C VAL A 199 -14.05 -10.19 12.52
N LEU A 200 -14.83 -10.57 11.51
CA LEU A 200 -14.93 -9.81 10.27
C LEU A 200 -15.99 -8.70 10.42
N MET A 201 -15.56 -7.47 10.26
CA MET A 201 -16.44 -6.29 10.25
C MET A 201 -16.38 -5.66 8.86
N THR A 202 -17.51 -5.65 8.16
CA THR A 202 -17.63 -5.03 6.84
C THR A 202 -19.02 -4.41 6.69
N ASP A 203 -19.12 -3.37 5.90
CA ASP A 203 -20.38 -2.73 5.52
C ASP A 203 -20.71 -2.94 4.04
N GLY A 204 -19.83 -3.64 3.33
CA GLY A 204 -19.83 -3.71 1.89
C GLY A 204 -19.71 -5.08 1.29
N GLN A 205 -19.90 -5.08 0.00
CA GLN A 205 -19.72 -6.19 -0.89
C GLN A 205 -18.27 -6.22 -1.35
N ASN A 206 -17.67 -7.41 -1.50
CA ASN A 206 -16.37 -7.56 -2.12
C ASN A 206 -16.37 -6.94 -3.53
N THR A 207 -15.33 -6.21 -3.88
CA THR A 207 -15.23 -5.48 -5.14
C THR A 207 -14.01 -5.91 -5.93
N SER A 208 -13.99 -5.60 -7.23
CA SER A 208 -12.84 -5.86 -8.10
C SER A 208 -11.61 -5.10 -7.62
N GLN A 209 -10.46 -5.76 -7.68
CA GLN A 209 -9.16 -5.19 -7.41
C GLN A 209 -8.41 -4.97 -8.73
N TYR A 210 -7.61 -3.91 -8.77
CA TYR A 210 -6.68 -3.64 -9.87
C TYR A 210 -5.26 -4.00 -9.43
N TYR A 211 -4.51 -4.62 -10.31
CA TYR A 211 -3.07 -4.89 -10.14
C TYR A 211 -2.37 -4.86 -11.50
N VAL A 212 -1.06 -4.69 -11.47
CA VAL A 212 -0.22 -4.72 -12.67
C VAL A 212 0.07 -6.17 -13.02
N GLU A 213 -0.20 -6.57 -14.26
CA GLU A 213 0.10 -7.91 -14.76
C GLU A 213 1.62 -8.18 -14.78
N SER A 214 2.01 -9.44 -14.70
CA SER A 214 3.41 -9.84 -14.49
C SER A 214 4.36 -9.37 -15.59
N ASP A 215 3.90 -9.29 -16.83
CA ASP A 215 4.66 -8.84 -17.99
C ASP A 215 4.84 -7.31 -18.08
N HIS A 216 4.20 -6.58 -17.15
CA HIS A 216 4.29 -5.12 -17.03
C HIS A 216 4.95 -4.66 -15.71
N ARG A 217 5.51 -5.59 -14.94
CA ARG A 217 6.11 -5.28 -13.63
C ARG A 217 7.58 -4.92 -13.71
N ASP A 218 8.29 -5.47 -14.68
CA ASP A 218 9.73 -5.33 -14.85
C ASP A 218 10.06 -4.90 -16.28
N GLY A 219 11.17 -4.19 -16.43
CA GLY A 219 11.67 -3.73 -17.72
C GLY A 219 11.31 -2.28 -18.03
N ASP A 220 11.71 -1.86 -19.20
CA ASP A 220 11.56 -0.48 -19.68
C ASP A 220 10.11 -0.02 -19.73
N SER A 221 9.73 0.95 -18.91
CA SER A 221 8.41 1.58 -18.95
C SER A 221 8.26 2.52 -20.16
N ASN A 222 7.06 3.04 -20.36
CA ASN A 222 6.80 4.11 -21.33
C ASN A 222 6.98 5.50 -20.72
N VAL A 223 7.75 5.61 -19.63
CA VAL A 223 7.97 6.85 -18.89
C VAL A 223 9.44 7.21 -18.87
N TRP A 224 9.75 8.46 -19.13
CA TRP A 224 11.06 9.07 -18.99
C TRP A 224 11.02 10.11 -17.87
N PHE A 225 12.13 10.24 -17.20
CA PHE A 225 12.39 11.25 -16.18
C PHE A 225 13.54 12.14 -16.60
N THR A 226 13.42 13.43 -16.37
CA THR A 226 14.47 14.43 -16.59
C THR A 226 14.43 15.47 -15.49
N GLU A 227 15.57 15.80 -14.93
CA GLU A 227 15.75 17.00 -14.14
C GLU A 227 16.36 18.08 -15.02
N ALA A 228 15.63 19.18 -15.21
CA ALA A 228 16.09 20.34 -15.95
C ALA A 228 17.20 21.10 -15.19
N SER A 229 17.98 21.92 -15.87
CA SER A 229 19.08 22.69 -15.26
C SER A 229 18.64 23.69 -14.18
N ASP A 230 17.34 23.97 -14.08
CA ASP A 230 16.74 24.82 -13.04
C ASP A 230 16.17 24.01 -11.86
N GLY A 231 16.39 22.68 -11.84
CA GLY A 231 15.84 21.76 -10.83
C GLY A 231 14.38 21.38 -11.06
N THR A 232 13.79 21.72 -12.19
CA THR A 232 12.43 21.28 -12.53
C THR A 232 12.45 19.80 -12.91
N GLU A 233 11.73 18.99 -12.18
CA GLU A 233 11.53 17.58 -12.50
C GLU A 233 10.39 17.42 -13.50
N VAL A 234 10.65 16.72 -14.60
CA VAL A 234 9.66 16.48 -15.66
C VAL A 234 9.60 15.02 -16.03
N TYR A 235 8.41 14.46 -15.95
CA TYR A 235 8.13 13.16 -16.52
C TYR A 235 7.58 13.30 -17.93
N SER A 236 7.93 12.37 -18.80
CA SER A 236 7.42 12.28 -20.16
C SER A 236 6.87 10.89 -20.41
N THR A 237 5.61 10.78 -20.82
CA THR A 237 4.96 9.49 -21.07
C THR A 237 4.77 9.28 -22.56
N LEU A 238 5.35 8.21 -23.10
CA LEU A 238 5.17 7.81 -24.50
C LEU A 238 3.76 7.28 -24.73
N ASN A 239 3.11 7.79 -25.74
CA ASN A 239 1.95 7.13 -26.35
C ASN A 239 2.42 6.18 -27.47
N PRO A 240 2.40 4.86 -27.25
CA PRO A 240 2.91 3.90 -28.23
C PRO A 240 2.09 3.85 -29.53
N SER A 241 0.86 4.38 -29.52
CA SER A 241 0.00 4.39 -30.71
C SER A 241 0.43 5.40 -31.76
N ASN A 242 1.10 6.48 -31.36
CA ASN A 242 1.50 7.56 -32.28
C ASN A 242 2.95 8.02 -32.14
N GLY A 243 3.70 7.48 -31.15
CA GLY A 243 5.09 7.82 -30.89
C GLY A 243 5.32 9.17 -30.22
N ASN A 244 4.27 9.89 -29.83
CA ASN A 244 4.42 11.18 -29.14
C ASN A 244 4.55 11.00 -27.62
N TYR A 245 5.18 11.98 -26.99
CA TYR A 245 5.41 12.03 -25.57
C TYR A 245 4.57 13.12 -24.92
N TYR A 246 3.88 12.80 -23.84
CA TYR A 246 3.20 13.79 -23.03
C TYR A 246 4.13 14.28 -21.93
N TRP A 247 4.48 15.56 -21.95
CA TRP A 247 5.29 16.20 -20.93
C TRP A 247 4.42 16.62 -19.75
N HIS A 248 4.70 16.07 -18.58
CA HIS A 248 4.01 16.39 -17.34
C HIS A 248 4.62 17.64 -16.67
N LEU A 249 4.64 18.74 -17.38
CA LEU A 249 5.15 20.00 -16.86
C LEU A 249 4.25 20.54 -15.74
N PRO A 250 4.81 21.19 -14.72
CA PRO A 250 4.05 21.90 -13.69
C PRO A 250 3.13 22.97 -14.28
N TYR A 251 3.52 23.57 -15.42
CA TYR A 251 2.74 24.52 -16.18
C TYR A 251 2.86 24.27 -17.69
N GLY A 252 1.71 24.20 -18.35
CA GLY A 252 1.66 24.03 -19.82
C GLY A 252 2.04 22.61 -20.28
N ALA A 253 1.61 21.59 -19.55
CA ALA A 253 1.74 20.19 -19.95
C ALA A 253 1.18 19.98 -21.36
N ARG A 254 1.88 19.22 -22.20
CA ARG A 254 1.58 19.10 -23.63
C ARG A 254 2.20 17.87 -24.30
N TRP A 255 1.78 17.60 -25.51
CA TRP A 255 2.36 16.60 -26.38
C TRP A 255 3.55 17.17 -27.17
N GLU A 256 4.61 16.36 -27.28
CA GLU A 256 5.82 16.61 -28.07
C GLU A 256 6.25 15.30 -28.78
N ASP A 257 7.14 15.42 -29.74
CA ASP A 257 7.65 14.29 -30.54
C ASP A 257 8.84 13.56 -29.89
N HIS A 258 9.29 14.04 -28.72
CA HIS A 258 10.44 13.51 -27.98
C HIS A 258 10.20 13.63 -26.46
N PRO A 259 10.93 12.86 -25.62
CA PRO A 259 10.89 13.04 -24.16
C PRO A 259 11.61 14.35 -23.78
N PHE A 260 11.11 15.02 -22.74
CA PHE A 260 11.71 16.27 -22.24
C PHE A 260 13.21 16.12 -21.96
N GLY A 261 14.01 17.08 -22.40
CA GLY A 261 15.46 17.12 -22.19
C GLY A 261 16.28 16.53 -23.34
N THR A 262 15.65 16.07 -24.42
CA THR A 262 16.36 15.51 -25.58
C THR A 262 16.34 16.38 -26.85
N GLY A 263 15.63 17.51 -26.80
CA GLY A 263 15.45 18.41 -27.94
C GLY A 263 15.79 19.86 -27.61
N GLU A 264 15.15 20.77 -28.34
CA GLU A 264 15.38 22.22 -28.24
C GLU A 264 14.08 23.01 -27.97
N ALA A 265 13.03 22.33 -27.50
CA ALA A 265 11.74 22.97 -27.27
C ALA A 265 11.80 23.94 -26.06
N TRP A 266 10.87 24.89 -26.05
CA TRP A 266 10.80 25.89 -24.99
C TRP A 266 9.68 25.56 -23.99
N TYR A 267 9.96 25.75 -22.71
CA TYR A 267 9.00 25.54 -21.64
C TYR A 267 9.05 26.66 -20.60
N ARG A 268 8.07 26.66 -19.70
CA ARG A 268 8.07 27.45 -18.47
C ARG A 268 7.47 26.63 -17.32
N ASN A 269 7.95 26.84 -16.11
CA ASN A 269 7.55 26.07 -14.95
C ASN A 269 6.51 26.77 -14.05
N CYS A 270 6.12 28.01 -14.39
CA CYS A 270 5.05 28.73 -13.70
C CYS A 270 4.36 29.72 -14.65
N ASP A 271 3.17 30.21 -14.26
CA ASP A 271 2.54 31.32 -14.98
C ASP A 271 3.33 32.62 -14.78
N GLY A 272 3.60 33.33 -15.88
CA GLY A 272 4.41 34.55 -15.88
C GLY A 272 5.92 34.34 -15.78
N CYS A 273 6.41 33.10 -15.66
CA CYS A 273 7.84 32.82 -15.72
C CYS A 273 8.41 33.03 -17.13
N SER A 274 9.69 33.32 -17.21
CA SER A 274 10.42 33.39 -18.48
C SER A 274 10.43 32.02 -19.15
N TRP A 275 10.36 32.03 -20.50
CA TRP A 275 10.57 30.84 -21.29
C TRP A 275 12.04 30.38 -21.17
N ARG A 276 12.23 29.09 -21.10
CA ARG A 276 13.52 28.40 -21.04
C ARG A 276 13.54 27.32 -22.09
N GLN A 277 14.70 27.08 -22.65
CA GLN A 277 14.91 25.93 -23.49
C GLN A 277 14.99 24.67 -22.62
N GLU A 278 14.44 23.56 -23.08
CA GLU A 278 14.58 22.29 -22.38
C GLU A 278 16.05 21.92 -22.16
N SER A 279 16.32 21.22 -21.09
CA SER A 279 17.69 20.85 -20.66
C SER A 279 17.62 19.57 -19.84
N GLY A 280 18.77 19.01 -19.55
CA GLY A 280 18.89 17.77 -18.83
C GLY A 280 19.11 16.58 -19.77
N SER A 281 18.92 15.37 -19.27
CA SER A 281 19.07 14.13 -20.03
C SER A 281 17.94 13.19 -19.67
N ALA A 282 17.10 12.87 -20.61
CA ALA A 282 15.98 11.98 -20.41
C ALA A 282 16.46 10.56 -20.12
N GLN A 283 16.05 10.03 -18.98
CA GLN A 283 16.30 8.65 -18.57
C GLN A 283 14.99 7.87 -18.61
N ARG A 284 14.99 6.75 -19.32
CA ARG A 284 13.85 5.85 -19.32
C ARG A 284 13.76 5.14 -17.97
N LEU A 285 12.58 5.14 -17.39
CA LEU A 285 12.33 4.44 -16.13
C LEU A 285 11.99 2.97 -16.37
N ASN A 286 12.35 2.12 -15.43
CA ASN A 286 12.00 0.69 -15.40
C ASN A 286 10.74 0.46 -14.60
#